data_77f092c78d5b493bb27942ed33ad1d28
#
_entry.id   77f092c78d5b493bb27942ed33ad1d28
#
_cell.length_a   1.000
_cell.length_b   1.000
_cell.length_c   1.000
_cell.angle_alpha   90.00
_cell.angle_beta   90.00
_cell.angle_gamma   90.00
#
_symmetry.space_group_name_H-M   'P 1'
#
loop_
_entity.id
_entity.type
_entity.pdbx_description
1 polymer ?
#
loop_
_entity_poly.entity_id
_entity_poly.type
_entity_poly.pdbx_seq_one_letter_code
_entity_poly.pdbx_strand_id
1 'polypeptide(L)'
;MFAQIYKGFGLHRFWNCLAAFDGAAVRVLSVLVAVLLMSVSFIPGDATARSDDEVYPVDATLLRAPAHRFSTPPVNVKRPVRLAIVKYVRPSPNEEIVPASVTALKQYFGEDRVQVAHLSLTELSEAIKRGDVDVFLSSAGFYRRLADEGVKSLVSAVSLSYPDPNHGEGTAIVAAADRSDIESLRDLKGGVLATSTPTAFTGLLVPYGEMMKQGIKVDGFFRETLYLGDDDAMETAPRHLLDGTADVAFLRLCFLEEWLERHPEHQGRFKVINRKDGPGEVCARSTELYPTWTVGTTKVTDPRVSRSVTQALLALKPTGANGIYWGVATDYSSVDKLFRETRTGPYAYLNTWSLKRFIAEYWHWLMLAGVLVAGLTLHSVRVTQLVHKRTAALRQSLAELQVLKEEAQGAAQRIERLERAGVVAQLSVIFAHEMRQPLGAISLYSFGLRRMLGNGSTDTARMTDVIDRLDRQTERANEIVARVRSYAKAEQPTRVLVSLREQVDRAAADLKTTGRYSTALRVIVTDEPVVTADPLEMELVALNLMKNALEASDRSEERRVGKECRSRWS
;
A
#
# COMPACT_ATOMS: atom_id res chain seq x y z
N MET A 1 8.07 37.26 9.64
CA MET A 1 8.85 36.08 10.03
C MET A 1 8.56 34.84 9.16
N PHE A 2 7.60 34.88 8.21
CA PHE A 2 7.22 33.77 7.32
C PHE A 2 8.01 33.70 6.00
N ALA A 3 8.80 34.73 5.65
CA ALA A 3 9.52 34.78 4.36
C ALA A 3 10.93 34.14 4.38
N GLN A 4 11.44 33.70 5.53
CA GLN A 4 12.80 33.16 5.66
C GLN A 4 12.86 31.62 5.73
N ILE A 5 11.74 30.91 5.93
CA ILE A 5 11.70 29.44 6.01
C ILE A 5 11.62 28.79 4.61
N TYR A 6 11.26 29.54 3.57
CA TYR A 6 11.06 29.01 2.21
C TYR A 6 12.34 28.85 1.36
N LYS A 7 13.52 29.26 1.85
CA LYS A 7 14.78 29.20 1.08
C LYS A 7 15.66 27.95 1.30
N GLY A 8 15.26 27.04 2.19
CA GLY A 8 16.13 25.93 2.63
C GLY A 8 15.89 24.57 2.01
N PHE A 9 14.79 24.33 1.34
CA PHE A 9 14.52 23.02 0.74
C PHE A 9 14.48 23.11 -0.78
N GLY A 10 15.29 22.26 -1.44
CA GLY A 10 15.53 22.20 -2.89
C GLY A 10 14.31 22.00 -3.80
N LEU A 11 13.17 22.63 -3.50
CA LEU A 11 11.94 22.61 -4.28
C LEU A 11 12.10 23.16 -5.70
N HIS A 12 13.10 24.04 -5.92
CA HIS A 12 13.34 24.59 -7.28
C HIS A 12 13.86 23.55 -8.28
N ARG A 13 14.57 22.52 -7.85
CA ARG A 13 15.00 21.40 -8.71
C ARG A 13 13.87 20.40 -8.96
N PHE A 14 12.99 20.24 -8.00
CA PHE A 14 11.81 19.37 -8.15
C PHE A 14 10.79 19.95 -9.15
N TRP A 15 10.57 21.27 -9.12
CA TRP A 15 9.68 21.95 -10.08
C TRP A 15 10.22 21.96 -11.51
N ASN A 16 11.51 22.08 -11.70
CA ASN A 16 12.12 22.03 -13.05
C ASN A 16 12.13 20.61 -13.67
N CYS A 17 12.14 19.56 -12.84
CA CYS A 17 11.95 18.19 -13.33
C CYS A 17 10.50 17.89 -13.72
N LEU A 18 9.53 18.51 -13.06
CA LEU A 18 8.09 18.37 -13.34
C LEU A 18 7.64 19.13 -14.60
N ALA A 19 8.32 20.20 -14.96
CA ALA A 19 7.99 21.01 -16.13
C ALA A 19 8.30 20.31 -17.49
N ALA A 20 9.04 19.19 -17.47
CA ALA A 20 9.36 18.40 -18.65
C ALA A 20 8.30 17.33 -18.99
N PHE A 21 7.23 17.22 -18.20
CA PHE A 21 6.15 16.25 -18.41
C PHE A 21 4.86 16.93 -18.87
N ASP A 22 4.24 16.37 -19.88
CA ASP A 22 3.06 16.83 -20.62
C ASP A 22 1.90 17.35 -19.72
N GLY A 23 1.40 18.53 -20.07
CA GLY A 23 0.71 19.51 -19.20
C GLY A 23 -0.58 19.14 -18.47
N ALA A 24 -1.25 18.01 -18.72
CA ALA A 24 -2.52 17.70 -18.06
C ALA A 24 -2.36 16.88 -16.77
N ALA A 25 -1.50 15.88 -16.77
CA ALA A 25 -1.27 15.00 -15.62
C ALA A 25 -0.53 15.74 -14.48
N VAL A 26 0.36 16.68 -14.82
CA VAL A 26 1.11 17.50 -13.86
C VAL A 26 0.21 18.51 -13.16
N ARG A 27 -0.77 19.08 -13.87
CA ARG A 27 -1.74 20.01 -13.26
C ARG A 27 -2.67 19.31 -12.27
N VAL A 28 -3.11 18.10 -12.57
CA VAL A 28 -3.93 17.30 -11.64
C VAL A 28 -3.13 16.90 -10.40
N LEU A 29 -1.88 16.47 -10.57
CA LEU A 29 -1.00 16.12 -9.44
C LEU A 29 -0.64 17.35 -8.60
N SER A 30 -0.41 18.51 -9.22
CA SER A 30 -0.11 19.76 -8.52
C SER A 30 -1.29 20.27 -7.71
N VAL A 31 -2.51 20.15 -8.23
CA VAL A 31 -3.75 20.49 -7.51
C VAL A 31 -3.98 19.53 -6.35
N LEU A 32 -3.76 18.22 -6.55
CA LEU A 32 -3.90 17.21 -5.50
C LEU A 32 -2.85 17.40 -4.37
N VAL A 33 -1.61 17.72 -4.70
CA VAL A 33 -0.55 18.01 -3.71
C VAL A 33 -0.84 19.34 -2.99
N ALA A 34 -1.36 20.35 -3.67
CA ALA A 34 -1.76 21.62 -3.05
C ALA A 34 -2.96 21.43 -2.09
N VAL A 35 -3.96 20.61 -2.46
CA VAL A 35 -5.08 20.26 -1.60
C VAL A 35 -4.60 19.44 -0.39
N LEU A 36 -3.65 18.52 -0.58
CA LEU A 36 -3.06 17.74 0.52
C LEU A 36 -2.26 18.63 1.49
N LEU A 37 -1.50 19.59 0.97
CA LEU A 37 -0.74 20.55 1.80
C LEU A 37 -1.66 21.53 2.53
N MET A 38 -2.77 21.95 1.93
CA MET A 38 -3.78 22.76 2.60
C MET A 38 -4.54 22.00 3.69
N SER A 39 -4.78 20.70 3.53
CA SER A 39 -5.44 19.89 4.56
C SER A 39 -4.55 19.61 5.79
N VAL A 40 -3.24 19.59 5.63
CA VAL A 40 -2.29 19.46 6.76
C VAL A 40 -2.19 20.75 7.59
N SER A 41 -2.52 21.90 7.00
CA SER A 41 -2.49 23.21 7.70
C SER A 41 -3.70 23.46 8.61
N PHE A 42 -4.71 22.56 8.62
CA PHE A 42 -5.89 22.62 9.46
C PHE A 42 -5.90 21.58 10.59
N ILE A 43 -4.74 21.27 11.16
CA ILE A 43 -4.67 20.65 12.47
C ILE A 43 -4.91 21.78 13.46
N PRO A 44 -6.00 21.77 14.24
CA PRO A 44 -6.10 22.69 15.37
C PRO A 44 -4.91 22.35 16.27
N GLY A 45 -3.96 23.26 16.33
CA GLY A 45 -2.85 23.16 17.26
C GLY A 45 -3.43 22.98 18.65
N ASP A 46 -2.99 21.95 19.37
CA ASP A 46 -3.17 21.86 20.79
C ASP A 46 -2.76 23.23 21.36
N ALA A 47 -3.73 23.92 21.90
CA ALA A 47 -3.46 25.11 22.70
C ALA A 47 -2.66 24.61 23.91
N THR A 48 -1.36 24.60 23.80
CA THR A 48 -0.49 24.53 24.95
C THR A 48 -0.89 25.69 25.84
N ALA A 49 -1.55 25.34 26.94
CA ALA A 49 -1.84 26.28 28.00
C ALA A 49 -0.50 26.92 28.40
N ARG A 50 -0.36 28.15 28.01
CA ARG A 50 0.73 29.01 28.49
C ARG A 50 0.43 29.26 29.95
N SER A 51 1.20 28.67 30.84
CA SER A 51 1.26 29.05 32.24
C SER A 51 1.93 30.43 32.31
N ASP A 52 1.16 31.44 32.02
CA ASP A 52 1.53 32.77 32.43
C ASP A 52 1.00 32.93 33.85
N ASP A 53 1.85 32.67 34.85
CA ASP A 53 1.69 33.11 36.25
C ASP A 53 1.74 34.64 36.33
N GLU A 54 0.88 35.34 35.61
CA GLU A 54 0.54 36.69 35.93
C GLU A 54 -0.51 36.67 37.05
N VAL A 55 -0.01 36.59 38.28
CA VAL A 55 -0.78 36.94 39.45
C VAL A 55 -1.13 38.43 39.31
N TYR A 56 -2.37 38.69 38.85
CA TYR A 56 -2.92 40.02 38.91
C TYR A 56 -2.89 40.48 40.38
N PRO A 57 -2.22 41.58 40.71
CA PRO A 57 -2.23 42.08 42.07
C PRO A 57 -3.67 42.40 42.44
N VAL A 58 -4.27 41.61 43.32
CA VAL A 58 -5.57 41.88 43.91
C VAL A 58 -5.41 43.19 44.68
N ASP A 59 -6.06 44.24 44.20
CA ASP A 59 -6.06 45.52 44.90
C ASP A 59 -6.69 45.32 46.28
N ALA A 60 -5.88 45.36 47.31
CA ALA A 60 -6.28 45.16 48.70
C ALA A 60 -7.34 46.15 49.17
N THR A 61 -7.59 47.19 48.40
CA THR A 61 -8.66 48.17 48.68
C THR A 61 -10.04 47.60 48.35
N LEU A 62 -10.16 46.60 47.44
CA LEU A 62 -11.41 45.90 47.13
C LEU A 62 -11.88 44.98 48.27
N LEU A 63 -10.97 44.53 49.12
CA LEU A 63 -11.27 43.67 50.27
C LEU A 63 -11.82 44.48 51.47
N ARG A 64 -11.78 45.80 51.45
CA ARG A 64 -12.31 46.68 52.52
C ARG A 64 -13.66 47.29 52.20
N ALA A 65 -14.33 46.89 51.12
CA ALA A 65 -15.71 47.30 50.90
C ALA A 65 -16.57 46.79 52.05
N PRO A 66 -17.41 47.65 52.69
CA PRO A 66 -18.29 47.19 53.76
C PRO A 66 -19.15 46.07 53.21
N ALA A 67 -19.27 44.99 53.99
CA ALA A 67 -20.11 43.85 53.63
C ALA A 67 -21.56 44.38 53.39
N HIS A 68 -21.82 44.76 52.15
CA HIS A 68 -23.19 44.98 51.72
C HIS A 68 -23.88 43.63 51.90
N ARG A 69 -24.72 43.54 52.93
CA ARG A 69 -25.74 42.49 53.00
C ARG A 69 -26.57 42.68 51.74
N PHE A 70 -26.24 41.91 50.72
CA PHE A 70 -27.09 41.75 49.55
C PHE A 70 -28.35 41.00 50.02
N SER A 71 -29.28 41.76 50.68
CA SER A 71 -30.66 41.31 50.79
C SER A 71 -31.28 41.41 49.39
N THR A 72 -30.95 40.47 48.55
CA THR A 72 -31.67 40.30 47.29
C THR A 72 -33.09 39.91 47.68
N PRO A 73 -34.12 40.66 47.26
CA PRO A 73 -35.48 40.29 47.53
C PRO A 73 -35.73 38.89 46.99
N PRO A 74 -36.56 38.07 47.67
CA PRO A 74 -36.87 36.73 47.23
C PRO A 74 -37.31 36.78 45.77
N VAL A 75 -36.69 35.97 44.91
CA VAL A 75 -37.05 35.89 43.49
C VAL A 75 -38.48 35.39 43.42
N ASN A 76 -39.37 36.25 42.93
CA ASN A 76 -40.77 35.88 42.71
C ASN A 76 -40.81 34.90 41.55
N VAL A 77 -40.74 33.61 41.86
CA VAL A 77 -40.73 32.52 40.87
C VAL A 77 -42.17 32.30 40.47
N LYS A 78 -42.49 32.41 39.21
CA LYS A 78 -43.85 32.21 38.67
C LYS A 78 -44.42 30.80 38.95
N ARG A 79 -43.56 29.79 39.09
CA ARG A 79 -43.90 28.40 39.41
C ARG A 79 -42.96 27.88 40.51
N PRO A 80 -43.37 26.84 41.27
CA PRO A 80 -42.44 26.18 42.23
C PRO A 80 -41.15 25.69 41.58
N VAL A 81 -40.04 25.77 42.31
CA VAL A 81 -38.74 25.19 41.94
C VAL A 81 -38.82 23.68 42.18
N ARG A 82 -38.62 22.91 41.13
CA ARG A 82 -38.63 21.44 41.18
C ARG A 82 -37.25 20.93 41.45
N LEU A 83 -36.99 20.49 42.68
CA LEU A 83 -35.74 19.93 43.16
C LEU A 83 -35.83 18.40 43.14
N ALA A 84 -34.96 17.74 42.37
CA ALA A 84 -34.86 16.30 42.39
C ALA A 84 -33.55 15.87 43.09
N ILE A 85 -33.67 14.91 44.00
CA ILE A 85 -32.57 14.34 44.77
C ILE A 85 -32.49 12.86 44.40
N VAL A 86 -31.31 12.36 44.10
CA VAL A 86 -31.13 10.93 43.85
C VAL A 86 -31.41 10.14 45.11
N LYS A 87 -32.28 9.14 44.99
CA LYS A 87 -32.67 8.27 46.09
C LYS A 87 -31.63 7.19 46.30
N TYR A 88 -31.01 7.19 47.46
CA TYR A 88 -30.22 6.08 47.99
C TYR A 88 -30.89 5.56 49.29
N VAL A 89 -30.88 4.27 49.49
CA VAL A 89 -31.55 3.63 50.66
C VAL A 89 -30.87 4.00 51.96
N ARG A 90 -29.56 4.25 51.94
CA ARG A 90 -28.81 4.75 53.11
C ARG A 90 -28.04 5.99 52.76
N PRO A 91 -28.20 7.08 53.51
CA PRO A 91 -27.48 8.31 53.27
C PRO A 91 -25.97 8.09 53.30
N SER A 92 -25.32 8.57 52.26
CA SER A 92 -23.86 8.80 52.27
C SER A 92 -23.55 9.93 53.25
N PRO A 93 -22.36 9.99 53.86
CA PRO A 93 -21.98 11.16 54.66
C PRO A 93 -22.14 12.48 53.90
N ASN A 94 -21.97 12.46 52.58
CA ASN A 94 -22.23 13.63 51.73
C ASN A 94 -23.69 14.01 51.68
N GLU A 95 -24.61 13.17 52.07
CA GLU A 95 -26.05 13.46 52.12
C GLU A 95 -26.52 14.13 53.43
N GLU A 96 -25.67 14.16 54.46
CA GLU A 96 -26.00 14.85 55.69
C GLU A 96 -26.32 16.32 55.49
N ILE A 97 -25.76 16.95 54.46
CA ILE A 97 -26.04 18.32 54.06
C ILE A 97 -27.40 18.49 53.35
N VAL A 98 -28.03 17.42 52.83
CA VAL A 98 -29.24 17.45 52.03
C VAL A 98 -30.42 18.03 52.80
N PRO A 99 -30.76 17.57 54.02
CA PRO A 99 -31.84 18.15 54.79
C PRO A 99 -31.66 19.66 55.04
N ALA A 100 -30.44 20.06 55.40
CA ALA A 100 -30.12 21.47 55.60
C ALA A 100 -30.28 22.30 54.33
N SER A 101 -29.87 21.74 53.18
CA SER A 101 -30.02 22.37 51.86
C SER A 101 -31.48 22.56 51.48
N VAL A 102 -32.29 21.52 51.64
CA VAL A 102 -33.75 21.61 51.38
C VAL A 102 -34.39 22.68 52.26
N THR A 103 -34.06 22.69 53.55
CA THR A 103 -34.57 23.71 54.50
C THR A 103 -34.14 25.13 54.07
N ALA A 104 -32.90 25.31 53.73
CA ALA A 104 -32.40 26.62 53.27
C ALA A 104 -33.08 27.08 51.98
N LEU A 105 -33.30 26.20 51.03
CA LEU A 105 -34.01 26.53 49.79
C LEU A 105 -35.46 26.86 50.04
N LYS A 106 -36.17 26.14 50.94
CA LYS A 106 -37.54 26.43 51.36
C LYS A 106 -37.64 27.75 52.10
N GLN A 107 -36.69 28.06 52.95
CA GLN A 107 -36.61 29.37 53.60
C GLN A 107 -36.38 30.52 52.62
N TYR A 108 -35.57 30.28 51.60
CA TYR A 108 -35.24 31.31 50.60
C TYR A 108 -36.38 31.59 49.62
N PHE A 109 -37.02 30.53 49.07
CA PHE A 109 -38.06 30.64 48.05
C PHE A 109 -39.48 30.67 48.61
N GLY A 110 -39.68 30.19 49.84
CA GLY A 110 -40.98 29.92 50.48
C GLY A 110 -41.26 28.42 50.57
N GLU A 111 -41.90 27.98 51.65
CA GLU A 111 -42.12 26.55 51.93
C GLU A 111 -42.83 25.82 50.79
N ASP A 112 -43.91 26.42 50.24
CA ASP A 112 -44.71 25.84 49.15
C ASP A 112 -44.13 26.07 47.77
N ARG A 113 -43.00 26.77 47.68
CA ARG A 113 -42.33 27.13 46.41
C ARG A 113 -41.17 26.20 46.04
N VAL A 114 -40.88 25.17 46.83
CA VAL A 114 -39.89 24.15 46.54
C VAL A 114 -40.54 22.78 46.60
N GLN A 115 -40.65 22.13 45.47
CA GLN A 115 -41.14 20.77 45.33
C GLN A 115 -39.95 19.83 45.29
N VAL A 116 -39.87 18.91 46.27
CA VAL A 116 -38.76 17.96 46.38
C VAL A 116 -39.25 16.58 45.95
N ALA A 117 -38.50 15.97 45.04
CA ALA A 117 -38.74 14.59 44.59
C ALA A 117 -37.46 13.75 44.83
N HIS A 118 -37.63 12.54 45.33
CA HIS A 118 -36.53 11.56 45.42
C HIS A 118 -36.69 10.55 44.29
N LEU A 119 -35.73 10.51 43.39
CA LEU A 119 -35.80 9.73 42.16
C LEU A 119 -34.57 8.78 42.06
N SER A 120 -34.77 7.63 41.45
CA SER A 120 -33.66 6.78 41.03
C SER A 120 -32.84 7.48 39.95
N LEU A 121 -31.63 6.99 39.70
CA LEU A 121 -30.76 7.56 38.63
C LEU A 121 -31.44 7.55 37.24
N THR A 122 -32.18 6.48 36.93
CA THR A 122 -32.92 6.35 35.68
C THR A 122 -34.08 7.36 35.58
N GLU A 123 -34.90 7.41 36.63
CA GLU A 123 -36.03 8.36 36.70
C GLU A 123 -35.55 9.81 36.61
N LEU A 124 -34.45 10.14 37.32
CA LEU A 124 -33.85 11.49 37.29
C LEU A 124 -33.34 11.85 35.89
N SER A 125 -32.66 10.91 35.23
CA SER A 125 -32.19 11.12 33.85
C SER A 125 -33.34 11.42 32.89
N GLU A 126 -34.42 10.65 32.98
CA GLU A 126 -35.62 10.85 32.14
C GLU A 126 -36.36 12.15 32.49
N ALA A 127 -36.49 12.49 33.77
CA ALA A 127 -37.13 13.72 34.21
C ALA A 127 -36.33 14.97 33.75
N ILE A 128 -35.00 14.92 33.76
CA ILE A 128 -34.16 16.00 33.23
C ILE A 128 -34.34 16.14 31.70
N LYS A 129 -34.37 15.03 30.97
CA LYS A 129 -34.59 15.04 29.51
C LYS A 129 -35.95 15.63 29.12
N ARG A 130 -37.00 15.29 29.89
CA ARG A 130 -38.34 15.86 29.69
C ARG A 130 -38.47 17.31 30.15
N GLY A 131 -37.50 17.85 30.91
CA GLY A 131 -37.56 19.20 31.47
C GLY A 131 -38.48 19.31 32.70
N ASP A 132 -38.69 18.20 33.44
CA ASP A 132 -39.52 18.14 34.63
C ASP A 132 -38.77 18.54 35.91
N VAL A 133 -37.46 18.76 35.83
CA VAL A 133 -36.59 19.12 36.95
C VAL A 133 -35.91 20.44 36.66
N ASP A 134 -35.85 21.33 37.65
CA ASP A 134 -35.09 22.57 37.58
C ASP A 134 -33.72 22.44 38.23
N VAL A 135 -33.65 21.86 39.40
CA VAL A 135 -32.44 21.68 40.18
C VAL A 135 -32.35 20.21 40.59
N PHE A 136 -31.18 19.65 40.52
CA PHE A 136 -30.96 18.26 40.93
C PHE A 136 -29.69 18.13 41.78
N LEU A 137 -29.67 17.11 42.62
CA LEU A 137 -28.52 16.74 43.43
C LEU A 137 -28.14 15.30 43.10
N SER A 138 -26.87 15.10 42.69
CA SER A 138 -26.36 13.80 42.27
C SER A 138 -24.82 13.73 42.38
N SER A 139 -24.24 12.55 42.18
CA SER A 139 -22.80 12.39 42.08
C SER A 139 -22.23 13.14 40.86
N ALA A 140 -20.96 13.52 40.92
CA ALA A 140 -20.24 14.14 39.81
C ALA A 140 -20.24 13.26 38.54
N GLY A 141 -20.15 11.95 38.71
CA GLY A 141 -20.24 11.02 37.58
C GLY A 141 -21.59 11.04 36.89
N PHE A 142 -22.70 11.09 37.66
CA PHE A 142 -24.02 11.20 37.06
C PHE A 142 -24.22 12.56 36.38
N TYR A 143 -23.81 13.65 37.02
CA TYR A 143 -23.83 14.99 36.43
C TYR A 143 -23.12 15.02 35.05
N ARG A 144 -21.92 14.48 34.98
CA ARG A 144 -21.16 14.49 33.73
C ARG A 144 -21.75 13.58 32.64
N ARG A 145 -22.46 12.50 32.99
CA ARG A 145 -23.23 11.71 32.00
C ARG A 145 -24.29 12.51 31.29
N LEU A 146 -24.83 13.54 31.94
CA LEU A 146 -25.89 14.40 31.38
C LEU A 146 -25.32 15.68 30.73
N ALA A 147 -24.03 15.78 30.51
CA ALA A 147 -23.41 16.98 29.94
C ALA A 147 -24.04 17.42 28.62
N ASP A 148 -24.41 16.46 27.76
CA ASP A 148 -25.06 16.71 26.47
C ASP A 148 -26.53 17.21 26.60
N GLU A 149 -27.14 17.04 27.77
CA GLU A 149 -28.50 17.55 28.05
C GLU A 149 -28.49 19.03 28.48
N GLY A 150 -27.33 19.67 28.50
CA GLY A 150 -27.20 21.09 28.83
C GLY A 150 -27.28 21.41 30.32
N VAL A 151 -27.04 20.43 31.19
CA VAL A 151 -26.96 20.64 32.64
C VAL A 151 -25.71 21.44 33.03
N LYS A 152 -25.81 22.20 34.12
CA LYS A 152 -24.71 23.00 34.67
C LYS A 152 -24.56 22.74 36.17
N SER A 153 -23.30 22.58 36.63
CA SER A 153 -22.98 22.50 38.05
C SER A 153 -23.13 23.87 38.70
N LEU A 154 -23.70 23.94 39.88
CA LEU A 154 -23.78 25.12 40.71
C LEU A 154 -22.82 25.07 41.90
N VAL A 155 -22.94 24.02 42.71
CA VAL A 155 -22.13 23.81 43.91
C VAL A 155 -21.81 22.32 44.05
N SER A 156 -20.71 21.99 44.72
CA SER A 156 -20.29 20.64 45.03
C SER A 156 -20.07 20.48 46.53
N ALA A 157 -20.40 19.30 47.07
CA ALA A 157 -20.19 19.00 48.47
C ALA A 157 -18.67 18.95 48.75
N VAL A 158 -18.29 19.45 49.92
CA VAL A 158 -16.92 19.49 50.42
C VAL A 158 -16.92 19.04 51.87
N SER A 159 -15.98 18.22 52.28
CA SER A 159 -15.82 17.86 53.69
C SER A 159 -14.59 18.54 54.28
N LEU A 160 -14.56 18.70 55.61
CA LEU A 160 -13.37 19.23 56.26
C LEU A 160 -12.15 18.32 56.12
N SER A 161 -12.37 17.00 55.96
CA SER A 161 -11.29 16.03 55.71
C SER A 161 -10.73 16.07 54.29
N TYR A 162 -11.57 16.47 53.32
CA TYR A 162 -11.20 16.62 51.89
C TYR A 162 -11.69 17.98 51.39
N PRO A 163 -10.93 19.06 51.68
CA PRO A 163 -11.37 20.44 51.45
C PRO A 163 -11.34 20.89 49.99
N ASP A 164 -10.79 20.10 49.10
CA ASP A 164 -10.81 20.40 47.65
C ASP A 164 -12.06 19.79 46.99
N PRO A 165 -13.01 20.58 46.50
CA PRO A 165 -14.23 20.08 45.85
C PRO A 165 -13.94 19.28 44.56
N ASN A 166 -12.75 19.41 43.97
CA ASN A 166 -12.34 18.63 42.80
C ASN A 166 -11.79 17.25 43.16
N HIS A 167 -11.42 17.02 44.46
CA HIS A 167 -10.70 15.83 44.93
C HIS A 167 -11.27 15.33 46.27
N GLY A 168 -12.55 14.96 46.29
CA GLY A 168 -13.23 14.52 47.52
C GLY A 168 -13.89 13.15 47.46
N GLU A 169 -13.91 12.50 46.28
CA GLU A 169 -14.50 11.17 46.06
C GLU A 169 -13.45 10.18 45.52
N GLY A 170 -13.50 8.94 45.96
CA GLY A 170 -12.60 7.89 45.52
C GLY A 170 -13.14 6.51 45.85
N THR A 171 -12.30 5.50 45.67
CA THR A 171 -12.66 4.09 45.98
C THR A 171 -11.54 3.40 46.71
N ALA A 172 -11.92 2.65 47.74
CA ALA A 172 -11.10 1.62 48.37
C ALA A 172 -11.40 0.25 47.72
N ILE A 173 -10.39 -0.40 47.19
CA ILE A 173 -10.45 -1.78 46.70
C ILE A 173 -10.04 -2.69 47.86
N VAL A 174 -11.00 -3.43 48.36
CA VAL A 174 -10.88 -4.12 49.66
C VAL A 174 -10.94 -5.64 49.47
N ALA A 175 -10.03 -6.36 50.12
CA ALA A 175 -10.04 -7.81 50.21
C ALA A 175 -10.00 -8.24 51.69
N ALA A 176 -10.33 -9.50 51.99
CA ALA A 176 -10.15 -10.05 53.34
C ALA A 176 -8.64 -10.10 53.69
N ALA A 177 -8.30 -9.82 54.95
CA ALA A 177 -6.90 -9.70 55.40
C ALA A 177 -6.14 -11.01 55.32
N ASP A 178 -6.82 -12.14 55.44
CA ASP A 178 -6.28 -13.51 55.40
C ASP A 178 -5.96 -14.00 53.96
N ARG A 179 -6.37 -13.30 52.94
CA ARG A 179 -6.07 -13.61 51.53
C ARG A 179 -4.64 -13.18 51.17
N SER A 180 -3.65 -14.00 51.55
CA SER A 180 -2.24 -13.73 51.26
C SER A 180 -1.89 -13.80 49.76
N ASP A 181 -2.74 -14.40 48.97
CA ASP A 181 -2.64 -14.51 47.50
C ASP A 181 -3.04 -13.22 46.75
N ILE A 182 -3.61 -12.24 47.44
CA ILE A 182 -4.05 -10.97 46.82
C ILE A 182 -3.22 -9.82 47.43
N GLU A 183 -2.20 -9.34 46.71
CA GLU A 183 -1.38 -8.18 47.10
C GLU A 183 -1.50 -7.00 46.14
N SER A 184 -1.81 -7.26 44.89
CA SER A 184 -1.91 -6.25 43.82
C SER A 184 -3.22 -6.36 43.04
N LEU A 185 -3.52 -5.33 42.20
CA LEU A 185 -4.68 -5.37 41.31
C LEU A 185 -4.65 -6.52 40.31
N ARG A 186 -3.46 -7.03 39.97
CA ARG A 186 -3.30 -8.13 39.01
C ARG A 186 -3.72 -9.47 39.58
N ASP A 187 -3.58 -9.62 40.90
CA ASP A 187 -3.91 -10.86 41.62
C ASP A 187 -5.42 -11.07 41.74
N LEU A 188 -6.20 -10.01 41.48
CA LEU A 188 -7.66 -10.07 41.46
C LEU A 188 -8.21 -10.80 40.20
N LYS A 189 -7.35 -11.19 39.26
CA LYS A 189 -7.77 -11.82 38.03
C LYS A 189 -8.47 -13.17 38.28
N GLY A 190 -9.67 -13.31 37.72
CA GLY A 190 -10.49 -14.53 37.86
C GLY A 190 -11.19 -14.64 39.21
N GLY A 191 -11.04 -13.65 40.10
CA GLY A 191 -11.78 -13.55 41.36
C GLY A 191 -13.24 -13.14 41.17
N VAL A 192 -13.99 -13.13 42.27
CA VAL A 192 -15.37 -12.66 42.38
C VAL A 192 -15.36 -11.25 42.97
N LEU A 193 -15.95 -10.30 42.24
CA LEU A 193 -16.07 -8.91 42.66
C LEU A 193 -17.46 -8.66 43.26
N ALA A 194 -17.52 -8.07 44.47
CA ALA A 194 -18.73 -7.49 45.02
C ALA A 194 -18.76 -5.97 44.82
N THR A 195 -19.82 -5.46 44.18
CA THR A 195 -19.94 -4.03 43.88
C THR A 195 -21.41 -3.62 43.78
N SER A 196 -21.70 -2.32 43.64
CA SER A 196 -23.06 -1.81 43.59
C SER A 196 -23.78 -2.14 42.26
N THR A 197 -23.65 -1.31 41.25
CA THR A 197 -24.35 -1.46 39.97
C THR A 197 -23.38 -1.34 38.78
N PRO A 198 -23.76 -1.84 37.59
CA PRO A 198 -22.92 -1.75 36.40
C PRO A 198 -22.58 -0.31 35.97
N THR A 199 -23.33 0.66 36.46
CA THR A 199 -23.16 2.07 36.12
C THR A 199 -22.70 2.94 37.28
N ALA A 200 -22.35 2.30 38.43
CA ALA A 200 -21.89 3.02 39.61
C ALA A 200 -20.59 3.77 39.35
N PHE A 201 -20.52 5.03 39.77
CA PHE A 201 -19.33 5.86 39.53
C PHE A 201 -18.17 5.38 40.41
N THR A 202 -18.24 5.56 41.72
CA THR A 202 -17.19 5.12 42.64
C THR A 202 -17.22 3.62 42.88
N GLY A 203 -18.38 2.96 42.76
CA GLY A 203 -18.50 1.52 42.96
C GLY A 203 -17.94 0.67 41.81
N LEU A 204 -17.80 1.20 40.60
CA LEU A 204 -17.30 0.39 39.48
C LEU A 204 -16.36 1.16 38.53
N LEU A 205 -16.79 2.34 38.04
CA LEU A 205 -16.07 3.01 36.98
C LEU A 205 -14.71 3.57 37.43
N VAL A 206 -14.66 4.15 38.63
CA VAL A 206 -13.42 4.71 39.20
C VAL A 206 -12.36 3.61 39.42
N PRO A 207 -12.64 2.47 40.07
CA PRO A 207 -11.66 1.39 40.18
C PRO A 207 -11.31 0.75 38.84
N TYR A 208 -12.24 0.62 37.89
CA TYR A 208 -11.92 0.14 36.54
C TYR A 208 -10.97 1.09 35.81
N GLY A 209 -11.18 2.41 35.93
CA GLY A 209 -10.23 3.39 35.38
C GLY A 209 -8.83 3.25 35.99
N GLU A 210 -8.74 2.98 37.30
CA GLU A 210 -7.46 2.74 37.96
C GLU A 210 -6.77 1.47 37.46
N MET A 211 -7.52 0.38 37.29
CA MET A 211 -7.01 -0.87 36.71
C MET A 211 -6.53 -0.67 35.26
N MET A 212 -7.29 0.07 34.45
CA MET A 212 -6.92 0.38 33.06
C MET A 212 -5.65 1.23 32.96
N LYS A 213 -5.44 2.20 33.86
CA LYS A 213 -4.20 2.98 33.96
C LYS A 213 -2.96 2.09 34.19
N GLN A 214 -3.14 0.95 34.88
CA GLN A 214 -2.09 -0.05 35.10
C GLN A 214 -2.00 -1.10 33.97
N GLY A 215 -2.71 -0.88 32.85
CA GLY A 215 -2.68 -1.77 31.69
C GLY A 215 -3.50 -3.05 31.86
N ILE A 216 -4.41 -3.10 32.87
CA ILE A 216 -5.29 -4.25 33.09
C ILE A 216 -6.54 -4.08 32.23
N LYS A 217 -6.83 -5.10 31.41
CA LYS A 217 -8.11 -5.16 30.67
C LYS A 217 -9.21 -5.61 31.62
N VAL A 218 -10.22 -4.78 31.81
CA VAL A 218 -11.32 -5.03 32.76
C VAL A 218 -12.39 -5.95 32.20
N ASP A 219 -12.55 -6.04 30.89
CA ASP A 219 -13.53 -6.93 30.25
C ASP A 219 -13.12 -8.39 30.48
N GLY A 220 -14.00 -9.15 31.17
CA GLY A 220 -13.74 -10.55 31.51
C GLY A 220 -12.60 -10.75 32.51
N PHE A 221 -12.19 -9.70 33.23
CA PHE A 221 -11.11 -9.79 34.22
C PHE A 221 -11.54 -10.58 35.45
N PHE A 222 -12.74 -10.29 35.98
CA PHE A 222 -13.38 -11.04 37.05
C PHE A 222 -14.13 -12.25 36.49
N ARG A 223 -14.09 -13.38 37.16
CA ARG A 223 -14.88 -14.56 36.82
C ARG A 223 -16.37 -14.27 36.99
N GLU A 224 -16.73 -13.50 38.01
CA GLU A 224 -18.08 -13.14 38.36
C GLU A 224 -18.10 -11.76 39.02
N THR A 225 -19.15 -11.00 38.77
CA THR A 225 -19.40 -9.72 39.45
C THR A 225 -20.76 -9.77 40.11
N LEU A 226 -20.76 -9.73 41.44
CA LEU A 226 -21.96 -9.67 42.26
C LEU A 226 -22.40 -8.21 42.34
N TYR A 227 -23.45 -7.87 41.56
CA TYR A 227 -24.10 -6.57 41.63
C TYR A 227 -25.10 -6.57 42.76
N LEU A 228 -24.80 -5.88 43.85
CA LEU A 228 -25.56 -5.88 45.09
C LEU A 228 -26.71 -4.82 45.07
N GLY A 229 -26.84 -4.07 43.97
CA GLY A 229 -27.83 -2.98 43.81
C GLY A 229 -27.34 -1.65 44.39
N ASP A 230 -28.21 -0.63 44.31
CA ASP A 230 -27.90 0.69 44.86
C ASP A 230 -28.16 0.77 46.37
N ASP A 231 -29.07 -0.07 46.87
CA ASP A 231 -29.66 0.10 48.20
C ASP A 231 -28.79 -0.48 49.34
N ASP A 232 -28.19 -1.64 49.14
CA ASP A 232 -27.45 -2.36 50.20
C ASP A 232 -26.00 -2.74 49.82
N ALA A 233 -25.56 -2.38 48.64
CA ALA A 233 -24.25 -2.80 48.11
C ALA A 233 -23.10 -2.47 49.06
N MET A 234 -23.07 -1.25 49.59
CA MET A 234 -21.97 -0.81 50.45
C MET A 234 -22.03 -1.52 51.83
N GLU A 235 -23.21 -1.83 52.35
CA GLU A 235 -23.35 -2.49 53.64
C GLU A 235 -23.08 -3.99 53.58
N THR A 236 -23.45 -4.62 52.47
CA THR A 236 -23.35 -6.08 52.31
C THR A 236 -22.00 -6.52 51.70
N ALA A 237 -21.34 -5.67 50.91
CA ALA A 237 -20.06 -6.02 50.28
C ALA A 237 -18.96 -6.45 51.24
N PRO A 238 -18.75 -5.79 52.43
CA PRO A 238 -17.79 -6.29 53.41
C PRO A 238 -18.14 -7.67 53.95
N ARG A 239 -19.45 -7.99 54.11
CA ARG A 239 -19.89 -9.31 54.55
C ARG A 239 -19.59 -10.40 53.55
N HIS A 240 -19.75 -10.13 52.24
CA HIS A 240 -19.38 -11.06 51.19
C HIS A 240 -17.87 -11.39 51.17
N LEU A 241 -17.03 -10.44 51.60
CA LEU A 241 -15.59 -10.70 51.80
C LEU A 241 -15.33 -11.63 53.01
N LEU A 242 -16.07 -11.41 54.14
CA LEU A 242 -15.93 -12.22 55.35
C LEU A 242 -16.45 -13.64 55.15
N ASP A 243 -17.52 -13.81 54.39
CA ASP A 243 -18.13 -15.09 54.08
C ASP A 243 -17.43 -15.85 52.97
N GLY A 244 -16.42 -15.23 52.30
CA GLY A 244 -15.68 -15.81 51.20
C GLY A 244 -16.49 -15.98 49.90
N THR A 245 -17.67 -15.35 49.83
CA THR A 245 -18.51 -15.33 48.60
C THR A 245 -17.99 -14.34 47.56
N ALA A 246 -17.20 -13.34 47.98
CA ALA A 246 -16.46 -12.46 47.12
C ALA A 246 -14.98 -12.40 47.51
N ASP A 247 -14.10 -12.24 46.54
CA ASP A 247 -12.66 -12.10 46.73
C ASP A 247 -12.24 -10.64 46.93
N VAL A 248 -13.00 -9.71 46.35
CA VAL A 248 -12.74 -8.27 46.37
C VAL A 248 -14.04 -7.48 46.39
N ALA A 249 -14.03 -6.35 47.10
CA ALA A 249 -15.14 -5.39 47.06
C ALA A 249 -14.65 -3.98 46.72
N PHE A 250 -15.45 -3.25 45.97
CA PHE A 250 -15.24 -1.83 45.65
C PHE A 250 -16.13 -0.97 46.55
N LEU A 251 -15.51 -0.27 47.50
CA LEU A 251 -16.17 0.57 48.48
C LEU A 251 -15.84 2.04 48.22
N ARG A 252 -16.84 2.95 48.34
CA ARG A 252 -16.56 4.38 48.30
C ARG A 252 -15.55 4.82 49.36
N LEU A 253 -14.92 5.94 49.12
CA LEU A 253 -14.00 6.55 50.08
C LEU A 253 -14.64 6.67 51.48
N CYS A 254 -13.90 6.36 52.50
CA CYS A 254 -14.26 6.37 53.95
C CYS A 254 -15.30 5.32 54.35
N PHE A 255 -15.92 4.57 53.43
CA PHE A 255 -16.97 3.64 53.80
C PHE A 255 -16.47 2.46 54.67
N LEU A 256 -15.28 1.97 54.37
CA LEU A 256 -14.68 0.88 55.16
C LEU A 256 -14.48 1.30 56.61
N GLU A 257 -13.95 2.49 56.84
CA GLU A 257 -13.75 3.07 58.16
C GLU A 257 -15.06 3.25 58.89
N GLU A 258 -16.06 3.86 58.26
CA GLU A 258 -17.42 4.04 58.80
C GLU A 258 -18.12 2.70 59.13
N TRP A 259 -17.90 1.67 58.30
CA TRP A 259 -18.41 0.33 58.50
C TRP A 259 -17.77 -0.33 59.72
N LEU A 260 -16.43 -0.21 59.85
CA LEU A 260 -15.65 -0.76 60.99
C LEU A 260 -15.97 -0.05 62.30
N GLU A 261 -16.31 1.24 62.28
CA GLU A 261 -16.78 1.94 63.50
C GLU A 261 -18.10 1.36 63.98
N ARG A 262 -19.00 0.93 63.08
CA ARG A 262 -20.25 0.28 63.41
C ARG A 262 -20.13 -1.22 63.73
N HIS A 263 -19.03 -1.86 63.27
CA HIS A 263 -18.77 -3.28 63.41
C HIS A 263 -17.34 -3.50 63.91
N PRO A 264 -17.02 -3.07 65.16
CA PRO A 264 -15.67 -3.11 65.70
C PRO A 264 -15.13 -4.54 65.85
N GLU A 265 -15.98 -5.56 65.89
CA GLU A 265 -15.63 -6.99 65.93
C GLU A 265 -14.90 -7.45 64.66
N HIS A 266 -14.96 -6.69 63.58
CA HIS A 266 -14.29 -7.01 62.35
C HIS A 266 -13.00 -6.18 62.08
N GLN A 267 -12.55 -5.44 63.11
CA GLN A 267 -11.31 -4.66 63.02
C GLN A 267 -10.13 -5.58 62.62
N GLY A 268 -9.35 -5.14 61.63
CA GLY A 268 -8.18 -5.90 61.12
C GLY A 268 -8.54 -7.08 60.20
N ARG A 269 -9.82 -7.32 59.88
CA ARG A 269 -10.24 -8.40 58.99
C ARG A 269 -10.17 -8.03 57.49
N PHE A 270 -9.85 -6.79 57.15
CA PHE A 270 -9.79 -6.28 55.81
C PHE A 270 -8.43 -5.65 55.51
N LYS A 271 -8.05 -5.68 54.23
CA LYS A 271 -6.93 -4.93 53.69
C LYS A 271 -7.31 -4.19 52.43
N VAL A 272 -6.73 -2.99 52.24
CA VAL A 272 -6.93 -2.18 51.06
C VAL A 272 -5.79 -2.48 50.07
N ILE A 273 -6.18 -2.86 48.87
CA ILE A 273 -5.26 -3.18 47.76
C ILE A 273 -4.93 -1.91 46.98
N ASN A 274 -3.72 -1.78 46.45
CA ASN A 274 -3.24 -0.62 45.69
C ASN A 274 -3.39 0.70 46.48
N ARG A 275 -2.94 0.74 47.72
CA ARG A 275 -3.05 1.93 48.60
C ARG A 275 -2.40 3.16 47.97
N LYS A 276 -3.15 4.26 47.93
CA LYS A 276 -2.69 5.56 47.43
C LYS A 276 -2.87 6.71 48.42
N ASP A 277 -3.43 6.44 49.55
CA ASP A 277 -3.58 7.43 50.62
C ASP A 277 -2.20 7.90 51.12
N GLY A 278 -2.09 9.21 51.30
CA GLY A 278 -0.87 9.86 51.78
C GLY A 278 -0.87 10.08 53.30
N PRO A 279 0.25 10.53 53.85
CA PRO A 279 0.33 10.94 55.27
C PRO A 279 -0.71 12.05 55.54
N GLY A 280 -1.60 11.82 56.54
CA GLY A 280 -2.62 12.78 56.93
C GLY A 280 -3.98 12.61 56.24
N GLU A 281 -4.13 11.71 55.31
CA GLU A 281 -5.45 11.32 54.81
C GLU A 281 -6.18 10.46 55.87
N VAL A 282 -7.47 10.73 56.03
CA VAL A 282 -8.29 10.10 57.07
C VAL A 282 -8.72 8.71 56.68
N CYS A 283 -8.92 8.47 55.38
CA CYS A 283 -9.49 7.22 54.87
C CYS A 283 -8.55 6.57 53.85
N ALA A 284 -8.48 5.25 53.88
CA ALA A 284 -7.71 4.48 52.92
C ALA A 284 -8.37 4.50 51.53
N ARG A 285 -7.57 4.66 50.51
CA ARG A 285 -8.03 4.66 49.11
C ARG A 285 -7.10 3.90 48.16
N SER A 286 -7.69 3.40 47.09
CA SER A 286 -6.98 2.66 46.02
C SER A 286 -6.90 3.44 44.72
N THR A 287 -7.61 4.55 44.60
CA THR A 287 -7.77 5.31 43.34
C THR A 287 -7.39 6.77 43.54
N GLU A 288 -7.22 7.48 42.44
CA GLU A 288 -7.21 8.94 42.45
C GLU A 288 -8.53 9.48 42.98
N LEU A 289 -8.53 10.74 43.42
CA LEU A 289 -9.71 11.45 43.89
C LEU A 289 -10.39 12.18 42.74
N TYR A 290 -11.70 12.30 42.83
CA TYR A 290 -12.59 12.90 41.85
C TYR A 290 -13.51 13.92 42.52
N PRO A 291 -14.15 14.81 41.72
CA PRO A 291 -15.17 15.72 42.24
C PRO A 291 -16.30 14.95 42.91
N THR A 292 -16.85 15.57 43.96
CA THR A 292 -17.85 14.98 44.83
C THR A 292 -19.27 15.15 44.29
N TRP A 293 -20.27 15.04 45.17
CA TRP A 293 -21.66 15.31 44.91
C TRP A 293 -21.88 16.74 44.45
N THR A 294 -22.79 16.91 43.49
CA THR A 294 -23.01 18.17 42.82
C THR A 294 -24.49 18.52 42.81
N VAL A 295 -24.80 19.77 43.13
CA VAL A 295 -26.10 20.37 42.80
C VAL A 295 -25.95 20.99 41.41
N GLY A 296 -26.80 20.52 40.51
CA GLY A 296 -26.82 21.01 39.13
C GLY A 296 -28.17 21.62 38.76
N THR A 297 -28.18 22.40 37.70
CA THR A 297 -29.38 22.94 37.05
C THR A 297 -29.54 22.37 35.66
N THR A 298 -30.78 22.37 35.15
CA THR A 298 -31.14 21.91 33.82
C THR A 298 -31.28 23.08 32.84
N LYS A 299 -31.39 22.78 31.55
CA LYS A 299 -31.60 23.80 30.49
C LYS A 299 -32.87 24.60 30.61
N VAL A 300 -33.85 24.09 31.37
CA VAL A 300 -35.15 24.79 31.57
C VAL A 300 -35.19 25.70 32.79
N THR A 301 -34.09 25.73 33.56
CA THR A 301 -34.01 26.51 34.80
C THR A 301 -33.79 28.00 34.50
N ASP A 302 -34.59 28.86 35.12
CA ASP A 302 -34.35 30.31 35.05
C ASP A 302 -32.98 30.66 35.69
N PRO A 303 -32.12 31.43 35.02
CA PRO A 303 -30.82 31.83 35.57
C PRO A 303 -30.89 32.51 36.93
N ARG A 304 -32.01 33.21 37.24
CA ARG A 304 -32.24 33.83 38.55
C ARG A 304 -32.44 32.78 39.64
N VAL A 305 -33.12 31.66 39.32
CA VAL A 305 -33.28 30.50 40.23
C VAL A 305 -31.89 29.88 40.48
N SER A 306 -31.10 29.62 39.42
CA SER A 306 -29.75 29.07 39.55
C SER A 306 -28.89 29.94 40.49
N ARG A 307 -28.89 31.28 40.29
CA ARG A 307 -28.18 32.21 41.17
C ARG A 307 -28.63 32.11 42.62
N SER A 308 -29.94 32.11 42.85
CA SER A 308 -30.53 32.08 44.19
C SER A 308 -30.24 30.75 44.91
N VAL A 309 -30.30 29.62 44.20
CA VAL A 309 -29.92 28.31 44.73
C VAL A 309 -28.45 28.33 45.14
N THR A 310 -27.58 28.81 44.28
CA THR A 310 -26.13 28.90 44.58
C THR A 310 -25.87 29.75 45.84
N GLN A 311 -26.50 30.94 45.92
CA GLN A 311 -26.34 31.83 47.07
C GLN A 311 -26.85 31.20 48.37
N ALA A 312 -28.02 30.54 48.35
CA ALA A 312 -28.61 29.90 49.51
C ALA A 312 -27.74 28.72 50.02
N LEU A 313 -27.20 27.93 49.10
CA LEU A 313 -26.39 26.76 49.45
C LEU A 313 -24.99 27.14 49.95
N LEU A 314 -24.29 28.08 49.28
CA LEU A 314 -22.98 28.56 49.73
C LEU A 314 -23.02 29.28 51.08
N ALA A 315 -24.15 29.79 51.50
CA ALA A 315 -24.32 30.41 52.80
C ALA A 315 -24.48 29.43 53.95
N LEU A 316 -24.67 28.13 53.67
CA LEU A 316 -24.79 27.11 54.69
C LEU A 316 -23.42 26.87 55.38
N LYS A 317 -23.49 26.76 56.69
CA LYS A 317 -22.33 26.37 57.51
C LYS A 317 -22.09 24.86 57.39
N PRO A 318 -20.87 24.39 57.67
CA PRO A 318 -20.57 22.97 57.70
C PRO A 318 -21.57 22.21 58.63
N THR A 319 -22.09 21.09 58.14
CA THR A 319 -23.10 20.27 58.82
C THR A 319 -22.63 18.82 58.95
N GLY A 320 -23.24 18.10 59.89
CA GLY A 320 -22.91 16.70 60.16
C GLY A 320 -21.55 16.46 60.83
N ALA A 321 -21.28 15.20 61.16
CA ALA A 321 -20.06 14.78 61.83
C ALA A 321 -18.81 15.04 60.99
N ASN A 322 -18.92 14.93 59.69
CA ASN A 322 -17.81 15.14 58.71
C ASN A 322 -17.66 16.61 58.30
N GLY A 323 -18.45 17.53 58.87
CA GLY A 323 -18.39 18.96 58.59
C GLY A 323 -18.56 19.29 57.13
N ILE A 324 -19.63 18.77 56.50
CA ILE A 324 -19.88 18.94 55.05
C ILE A 324 -20.52 20.32 54.79
N TYR A 325 -20.00 20.98 53.75
CA TYR A 325 -20.46 22.27 53.28
C TYR A 325 -20.47 22.32 51.74
N TRP A 326 -21.05 23.35 51.17
CA TRP A 326 -21.07 23.54 49.72
C TRP A 326 -19.87 24.42 49.28
N GLY A 327 -19.06 23.92 48.34
CA GLY A 327 -18.06 24.65 47.61
C GLY A 327 -18.38 24.70 46.11
N VAL A 328 -17.44 25.10 45.30
CA VAL A 328 -17.58 25.14 43.84
C VAL A 328 -16.49 24.29 43.23
N ALA A 329 -16.85 23.16 42.64
CA ALA A 329 -15.92 22.40 41.83
C ALA A 329 -15.73 23.10 40.46
N THR A 330 -14.46 23.29 40.10
CA THR A 330 -14.08 24.02 38.86
C THR A 330 -13.57 23.09 37.78
N ASP A 331 -13.15 21.88 38.15
CA ASP A 331 -12.56 20.92 37.23
C ASP A 331 -13.25 19.53 37.30
N TYR A 332 -13.86 19.16 36.20
CA TYR A 332 -14.43 17.83 35.97
C TYR A 332 -13.64 17.02 34.91
N SER A 333 -12.45 17.49 34.48
CA SER A 333 -11.65 16.87 33.45
C SER A 333 -11.24 15.46 33.80
N SER A 334 -11.02 15.18 35.09
CA SER A 334 -10.73 13.84 35.62
C SER A 334 -11.88 12.85 35.36
N VAL A 335 -13.14 13.31 35.53
CA VAL A 335 -14.35 12.51 35.26
C VAL A 335 -14.50 12.27 33.76
N ASP A 336 -14.30 13.31 32.95
CA ASP A 336 -14.37 13.19 31.48
C ASP A 336 -13.31 12.25 30.94
N LYS A 337 -12.08 12.30 31.46
CA LYS A 337 -11.00 11.38 31.14
C LYS A 337 -11.37 9.95 31.49
N LEU A 338 -11.89 9.71 32.70
CA LEU A 338 -12.38 8.40 33.13
C LEU A 338 -13.44 7.85 32.18
N PHE A 339 -14.45 8.64 31.84
CA PHE A 339 -15.50 8.23 30.91
C PHE A 339 -14.97 7.90 29.51
N ARG A 340 -13.98 8.64 29.06
CA ARG A 340 -13.32 8.38 27.76
C ARG A 340 -12.53 7.06 27.80
N GLU A 341 -11.78 6.83 28.87
CA GLU A 341 -10.99 5.61 29.06
C GLU A 341 -11.88 4.38 29.20
N THR A 342 -12.94 4.48 30.00
CA THR A 342 -13.92 3.40 30.21
C THR A 342 -14.98 3.31 29.11
N ARG A 343 -14.97 4.25 28.17
CA ARG A 343 -15.93 4.35 27.04
C ARG A 343 -17.39 4.34 27.50
N THR A 344 -17.69 5.05 28.59
CA THR A 344 -19.02 5.12 29.20
C THR A 344 -19.59 6.54 29.14
N GLY A 345 -20.86 6.72 29.53
CA GLY A 345 -21.55 8.02 29.53
C GLY A 345 -21.53 8.71 28.17
N PRO A 346 -21.14 9.99 28.08
CA PRO A 346 -21.06 10.74 26.82
C PRO A 346 -20.14 10.11 25.77
N TYR A 347 -19.22 9.24 26.20
CA TYR A 347 -18.24 8.56 25.34
C TYR A 347 -18.63 7.11 25.00
N ALA A 348 -19.84 6.65 25.35
CA ALA A 348 -20.31 5.29 25.02
C ALA A 348 -20.34 5.01 23.51
N TYR A 349 -20.48 6.04 22.69
CA TYR A 349 -20.38 5.95 21.24
C TYR A 349 -19.01 5.40 20.77
N LEU A 350 -17.98 5.45 21.63
CA LEU A 350 -16.66 4.86 21.35
C LEU A 350 -16.71 3.33 21.28
N ASN A 351 -17.73 2.68 21.84
CA ASN A 351 -17.93 1.23 21.77
C ASN A 351 -18.68 0.79 20.51
N THR A 352 -19.34 1.72 19.81
CA THR A 352 -20.10 1.40 18.60
C THR A 352 -19.27 1.68 17.35
N TRP A 353 -19.11 0.65 16.50
CA TRP A 353 -18.51 0.85 15.20
C TRP A 353 -19.45 1.68 14.30
N SER A 354 -18.97 2.77 13.78
CA SER A 354 -19.74 3.66 12.90
C SER A 354 -18.90 3.98 11.67
N LEU A 355 -19.47 3.76 10.48
CA LEU A 355 -18.83 4.11 9.21
C LEU A 355 -18.44 5.59 9.16
N LYS A 356 -19.31 6.47 9.68
CA LYS A 356 -19.07 7.91 9.75
C LYS A 356 -17.82 8.24 10.57
N ARG A 357 -17.64 7.57 11.70
CA ARG A 357 -16.48 7.73 12.57
C ARG A 357 -15.22 7.16 11.94
N PHE A 358 -15.31 5.94 11.36
CA PHE A 358 -14.23 5.33 10.62
C PHE A 358 -13.71 6.27 9.53
N ILE A 359 -14.62 6.85 8.74
CA ILE A 359 -14.25 7.83 7.71
C ILE A 359 -13.62 9.07 8.35
N ALA A 360 -14.20 9.60 9.45
CA ALA A 360 -13.68 10.79 10.11
C ALA A 360 -12.28 10.60 10.74
N GLU A 361 -12.00 9.41 11.25
CA GLU A 361 -10.72 9.07 11.89
C GLU A 361 -9.64 8.69 10.86
N TYR A 362 -10.05 7.97 9.79
CA TYR A 362 -9.12 7.42 8.79
C TYR A 362 -9.20 8.13 7.43
N TRP A 363 -9.87 9.28 7.31
CA TRP A 363 -10.05 9.98 6.04
C TRP A 363 -8.72 10.31 5.34
N HIS A 364 -7.66 10.62 6.09
CA HIS A 364 -6.32 10.87 5.55
C HIS A 364 -5.75 9.63 4.83
N TRP A 365 -5.91 8.46 5.47
CA TRP A 365 -5.47 7.19 4.90
C TRP A 365 -6.31 6.79 3.69
N LEU A 366 -7.63 7.06 3.74
CA LEU A 366 -8.54 6.83 2.61
C LEU A 366 -8.18 7.74 1.43
N MET A 367 -7.88 9.00 1.68
CA MET A 367 -7.41 9.94 0.66
C MET A 367 -6.06 9.51 0.07
N LEU A 368 -5.10 9.10 0.91
CA LEU A 368 -3.81 8.57 0.47
C LEU A 368 -3.98 7.34 -0.42
N ALA A 369 -4.82 6.40 0.01
CA ALA A 369 -5.14 5.20 -0.78
C ALA A 369 -5.80 5.55 -2.11
N GLY A 370 -6.73 6.51 -2.12
CA GLY A 370 -7.37 7.02 -3.33
C GLY A 370 -6.39 7.64 -4.31
N VAL A 371 -5.46 8.47 -3.83
CA VAL A 371 -4.39 9.07 -4.65
C VAL A 371 -3.45 7.98 -5.21
N LEU A 372 -3.10 6.99 -4.40
CA LEU A 372 -2.27 5.87 -4.84
C LEU A 372 -2.96 5.07 -5.95
N VAL A 373 -4.23 4.73 -5.76
CA VAL A 373 -5.02 4.00 -6.78
C VAL A 373 -5.16 4.82 -8.06
N ALA A 374 -5.46 6.12 -7.95
CA ALA A 374 -5.53 7.02 -9.10
C ALA A 374 -4.17 7.12 -9.83
N GLY A 375 -3.07 7.21 -9.09
CA GLY A 375 -1.72 7.20 -9.64
C GLY A 375 -1.37 5.91 -10.38
N LEU A 376 -1.71 4.76 -9.78
CA LEU A 376 -1.48 3.44 -10.38
C LEU A 376 -2.33 3.24 -11.64
N THR A 377 -3.60 3.66 -11.62
CA THR A 377 -4.47 3.57 -12.81
C THR A 377 -3.98 4.47 -13.93
N LEU A 378 -3.61 5.72 -13.62
CA LEU A 378 -3.05 6.65 -14.61
C LEU A 378 -1.73 6.11 -15.19
N HIS A 379 -0.86 5.57 -14.34
CA HIS A 379 0.38 4.91 -14.76
C HIS A 379 0.12 3.72 -15.68
N SER A 380 -0.82 2.85 -15.30
CA SER A 380 -1.21 1.68 -16.10
C SER A 380 -1.75 2.09 -17.48
N VAL A 381 -2.64 3.07 -17.53
CA VAL A 381 -3.17 3.61 -18.80
C VAL A 381 -2.04 4.18 -19.67
N ARG A 382 -1.11 4.94 -19.05
CA ARG A 382 0.02 5.54 -19.78
C ARG A 382 0.98 4.47 -20.32
N VAL A 383 1.28 3.45 -19.53
CA VAL A 383 2.12 2.31 -19.96
C VAL A 383 1.46 1.57 -21.11
N THR A 384 0.16 1.29 -21.01
CA THR A 384 -0.59 0.62 -22.08
C THR A 384 -0.57 1.43 -23.38
N GLN A 385 -0.79 2.74 -23.31
CA GLN A 385 -0.70 3.62 -24.48
C GLN A 385 0.71 3.64 -25.09
N LEU A 386 1.75 3.68 -24.25
CA LEU A 386 3.14 3.65 -24.71
C LEU A 386 3.48 2.33 -25.40
N VAL A 387 3.05 1.21 -24.79
CA VAL A 387 3.22 -0.13 -25.37
C VAL A 387 2.53 -0.23 -26.73
N HIS A 388 1.28 0.24 -26.84
CA HIS A 388 0.57 0.26 -28.13
C HIS A 388 1.29 1.09 -29.19
N LYS A 389 1.75 2.30 -28.84
CA LYS A 389 2.52 3.14 -29.76
C LYS A 389 3.83 2.48 -30.21
N ARG A 390 4.58 1.89 -29.26
CA ARG A 390 5.83 1.20 -29.57
C ARG A 390 5.61 -0.06 -30.40
N THR A 391 4.56 -0.82 -30.09
CA THR A 391 4.22 -2.03 -30.85
C THR A 391 3.76 -1.69 -32.27
N ALA A 392 3.01 -0.62 -32.44
CA ALA A 392 2.60 -0.14 -33.77
C ALA A 392 3.82 0.31 -34.61
N ALA A 393 4.73 1.10 -34.03
CA ALA A 393 5.95 1.52 -34.68
C ALA A 393 6.85 0.32 -35.06
N LEU A 394 6.99 -0.66 -34.16
CA LEU A 394 7.74 -1.87 -34.43
C LEU A 394 7.13 -2.70 -35.56
N ARG A 395 5.80 -2.85 -35.58
CA ARG A 395 5.10 -3.54 -36.68
C ARG A 395 5.31 -2.85 -38.02
N GLN A 396 5.28 -1.53 -38.03
CA GLN A 396 5.55 -0.74 -39.26
C GLN A 396 6.99 -0.98 -39.73
N SER A 397 7.99 -0.88 -38.84
CA SER A 397 9.39 -1.13 -39.20
C SER A 397 9.62 -2.57 -39.68
N LEU A 398 8.94 -3.54 -39.08
CA LEU A 398 9.03 -4.94 -39.54
C LEU A 398 8.42 -5.11 -40.94
N ALA A 399 7.31 -4.44 -41.23
CA ALA A 399 6.69 -4.46 -42.55
C ALA A 399 7.60 -3.82 -43.60
N GLU A 400 8.22 -2.67 -43.31
CA GLU A 400 9.20 -2.01 -44.19
C GLU A 400 10.41 -2.89 -44.46
N LEU A 401 10.96 -3.54 -43.41
CA LEU A 401 12.05 -4.49 -43.54
C LEU A 401 11.69 -5.69 -44.42
N GLN A 402 10.46 -6.17 -44.31
CA GLN A 402 9.97 -7.27 -45.13
C GLN A 402 9.89 -6.92 -46.60
N VAL A 403 9.37 -5.72 -46.94
CA VAL A 403 9.34 -5.20 -48.31
C VAL A 403 10.76 -5.05 -48.87
N LEU A 404 11.68 -4.44 -48.09
CA LEU A 404 13.07 -4.28 -48.52
C LEU A 404 13.75 -5.63 -48.75
N LYS A 405 13.47 -6.63 -47.90
CA LYS A 405 13.98 -7.99 -48.06
C LYS A 405 13.47 -8.64 -49.35
N GLU A 406 12.19 -8.48 -49.68
CA GLU A 406 11.62 -9.03 -50.90
C GLU A 406 12.20 -8.33 -52.16
N GLU A 407 12.38 -7.00 -52.10
CA GLU A 407 13.06 -6.26 -53.18
C GLU A 407 14.51 -6.71 -53.37
N ALA A 408 15.25 -6.87 -52.24
CA ALA A 408 16.65 -7.36 -52.30
C ALA A 408 16.72 -8.77 -52.88
N GLN A 409 15.82 -9.65 -52.50
CA GLN A 409 15.74 -11.02 -53.06
C GLN A 409 15.40 -10.99 -54.56
N GLY A 410 14.47 -10.15 -54.96
CA GLY A 410 14.14 -9.96 -56.37
C GLY A 410 15.31 -9.41 -57.19
N ALA A 411 16.07 -8.45 -56.63
CA ALA A 411 17.25 -7.91 -57.25
C ALA A 411 18.36 -8.98 -57.39
N ALA A 412 18.61 -9.76 -56.35
CA ALA A 412 19.58 -10.88 -56.39
C ALA A 412 19.24 -11.90 -57.47
N GLN A 413 17.96 -12.28 -57.59
CA GLN A 413 17.52 -13.19 -58.67
C GLN A 413 17.70 -12.60 -60.07
N ARG A 414 17.51 -11.27 -60.22
CA ARG A 414 17.76 -10.61 -61.52
C ARG A 414 19.23 -10.62 -61.87
N ILE A 415 20.12 -10.33 -60.90
CA ILE A 415 21.57 -10.38 -61.11
C ILE A 415 21.99 -11.78 -61.54
N GLU A 416 21.52 -12.82 -60.84
CA GLU A 416 21.82 -14.21 -61.16
C GLU A 416 21.39 -14.58 -62.61
N ARG A 417 20.21 -14.12 -63.02
CA ARG A 417 19.74 -14.33 -64.41
C ARG A 417 20.62 -13.60 -65.45
N LEU A 418 21.02 -12.34 -65.12
CA LEU A 418 21.91 -11.58 -65.98
C LEU A 418 23.30 -12.19 -66.08
N GLU A 419 23.87 -12.69 -64.98
CA GLU A 419 25.13 -13.41 -65.00
C GLU A 419 25.08 -14.66 -65.87
N ARG A 420 24.02 -15.46 -65.72
CA ARG A 420 23.82 -16.62 -66.61
C ARG A 420 23.70 -16.23 -68.07
N ALA A 421 22.95 -15.20 -68.38
CA ALA A 421 22.82 -14.69 -69.76
C ALA A 421 24.17 -14.17 -70.31
N GLY A 422 24.96 -13.53 -69.44
CA GLY A 422 26.31 -13.06 -69.79
C GLY A 422 27.28 -14.20 -70.16
N VAL A 423 27.23 -15.27 -69.37
CA VAL A 423 28.02 -16.48 -69.63
C VAL A 423 27.64 -17.14 -70.95
N VAL A 424 26.33 -17.26 -71.23
CA VAL A 424 25.82 -17.81 -72.47
C VAL A 424 26.25 -16.93 -73.65
N ALA A 425 26.21 -15.60 -73.52
CA ALA A 425 26.65 -14.68 -74.58
C ALA A 425 28.17 -14.83 -74.89
N GLN A 426 29.00 -14.93 -73.82
CA GLN A 426 30.45 -15.17 -74.03
C GLN A 426 30.72 -16.53 -74.66
N LEU A 427 30.05 -17.56 -74.24
CA LEU A 427 30.17 -18.90 -74.83
C LEU A 427 29.73 -18.89 -76.30
N SER A 428 28.73 -18.12 -76.67
CA SER A 428 28.25 -18.02 -78.06
C SER A 428 29.34 -17.57 -79.03
N VAL A 429 30.21 -16.66 -78.58
CA VAL A 429 31.36 -16.21 -79.42
C VAL A 429 32.36 -17.35 -79.62
N ILE A 430 32.65 -18.11 -78.58
CA ILE A 430 33.57 -19.25 -78.65
C ILE A 430 32.95 -20.34 -79.55
N PHE A 431 31.69 -20.65 -79.38
CA PHE A 431 31.00 -21.62 -80.22
C PHE A 431 30.94 -21.25 -81.67
N ALA A 432 30.71 -19.96 -82.00
CA ALA A 432 30.72 -19.51 -83.38
C ALA A 432 32.09 -19.70 -84.03
N HIS A 433 33.17 -19.58 -83.23
CA HIS A 433 34.51 -19.83 -83.70
C HIS A 433 34.83 -21.32 -83.88
N GLU A 434 34.45 -22.17 -82.92
CA GLU A 434 34.64 -23.62 -82.96
C GLU A 434 33.78 -24.27 -84.05
N MET A 435 32.53 -23.83 -84.30
CA MET A 435 31.72 -24.33 -85.39
C MET A 435 32.18 -23.91 -86.77
N ARG A 436 32.83 -22.76 -86.90
CA ARG A 436 33.35 -22.30 -88.21
C ARG A 436 34.46 -23.23 -88.73
N GLN A 437 35.25 -23.89 -87.84
CA GLN A 437 36.32 -24.77 -88.17
C GLN A 437 35.84 -26.07 -88.88
N PRO A 438 34.98 -26.89 -88.29
CA PRO A 438 34.47 -28.09 -88.95
C PRO A 438 33.68 -27.79 -90.21
N LEU A 439 32.81 -26.73 -90.15
CA LEU A 439 32.05 -26.31 -91.34
C LEU A 439 32.97 -25.85 -92.48
N GLY A 440 33.99 -25.11 -92.18
CA GLY A 440 35.02 -24.75 -93.18
C GLY A 440 35.72 -25.98 -93.75
N ALA A 441 36.07 -26.95 -92.95
CA ALA A 441 36.67 -28.18 -93.42
C ALA A 441 35.69 -29.02 -94.24
N ILE A 442 34.46 -29.15 -93.85
CA ILE A 442 33.38 -29.80 -94.66
C ILE A 442 33.24 -29.12 -95.99
N SER A 443 33.18 -27.79 -96.09
CA SER A 443 33.15 -27.04 -97.35
C SER A 443 34.37 -27.35 -98.22
N LEU A 444 35.57 -27.34 -97.68
CA LEU A 444 36.78 -27.63 -98.40
C LEU A 444 36.84 -29.05 -98.95
N TYR A 445 36.52 -30.04 -98.12
CA TYR A 445 36.49 -31.48 -98.50
C TYR A 445 35.40 -31.69 -99.57
N SER A 446 34.21 -31.11 -99.38
CA SER A 446 33.12 -31.15 -100.33
C SER A 446 33.51 -30.56 -101.66
N PHE A 447 34.22 -29.39 -101.66
CA PHE A 447 34.74 -28.78 -102.83
C PHE A 447 35.82 -29.67 -103.50
N GLY A 448 36.71 -30.22 -102.73
CA GLY A 448 37.70 -31.19 -103.20
C GLY A 448 37.13 -32.41 -103.87
N LEU A 449 36.11 -33.03 -103.23
CA LEU A 449 35.37 -34.19 -103.82
C LEU A 449 34.64 -33.82 -105.11
N ARG A 450 34.01 -32.67 -105.15
CA ARG A 450 33.32 -32.16 -106.41
C ARG A 450 34.28 -31.97 -107.50
N ARG A 451 35.52 -31.44 -107.21
CA ARG A 451 36.59 -31.25 -108.22
C ARG A 451 37.16 -32.60 -108.71
N MET A 452 37.33 -33.61 -107.85
CA MET A 452 37.74 -34.94 -108.22
C MET A 452 36.76 -35.62 -109.13
N LEU A 453 35.45 -35.51 -108.85
CA LEU A 453 34.37 -36.00 -109.74
C LEU A 453 34.30 -35.28 -111.08
N GLY A 454 34.42 -33.92 -111.09
CA GLY A 454 34.41 -33.15 -112.29
C GLY A 454 35.62 -33.37 -113.27
N ASN A 455 36.78 -33.85 -112.72
CA ASN A 455 37.96 -34.21 -113.53
C ASN A 455 37.98 -35.68 -113.95
N GLY A 456 36.90 -36.45 -113.74
CA GLY A 456 36.79 -37.80 -114.21
C GLY A 456 37.67 -38.80 -113.46
N SER A 457 38.08 -38.48 -112.25
CA SER A 457 38.90 -39.35 -111.36
C SER A 457 38.17 -40.64 -111.04
N THR A 458 38.78 -41.77 -111.21
CA THR A 458 38.29 -43.12 -110.92
C THR A 458 38.95 -43.67 -109.58
N ASP A 459 39.67 -42.81 -108.87
CA ASP A 459 40.37 -43.22 -107.66
C ASP A 459 39.36 -43.30 -106.43
N THR A 460 38.69 -44.43 -106.35
CA THR A 460 37.67 -44.68 -105.39
C THR A 460 38.27 -44.65 -103.93
N ALA A 461 39.51 -45.05 -103.72
CA ALA A 461 40.13 -45.01 -102.41
C ALA A 461 40.33 -43.60 -101.88
N ARG A 462 40.72 -42.62 -102.74
CA ARG A 462 40.82 -41.21 -102.32
C ARG A 462 39.46 -40.55 -102.11
N MET A 463 38.44 -40.91 -102.91
CA MET A 463 37.11 -40.41 -102.71
C MET A 463 36.55 -40.89 -101.35
N THR A 464 36.73 -42.15 -100.99
CA THR A 464 36.32 -42.72 -99.71
C THR A 464 37.06 -42.02 -98.57
N ASP A 465 38.39 -41.79 -98.62
CA ASP A 465 39.10 -41.02 -97.58
C ASP A 465 38.55 -39.58 -97.41
N VAL A 466 38.16 -38.89 -98.50
CA VAL A 466 37.56 -37.58 -98.42
C VAL A 466 36.18 -37.64 -97.75
N ILE A 467 35.37 -38.67 -98.07
CA ILE A 467 34.07 -38.86 -97.47
C ILE A 467 34.21 -39.17 -95.96
N ASP A 468 35.15 -40.04 -95.64
CA ASP A 468 35.40 -40.37 -94.20
C ASP A 468 35.88 -39.12 -93.42
N ARG A 469 36.62 -38.21 -94.08
CA ARG A 469 36.97 -36.93 -93.47
C ARG A 469 35.77 -35.98 -93.34
N LEU A 470 34.90 -35.99 -94.28
CA LEU A 470 33.63 -35.21 -94.21
C LEU A 470 32.77 -35.70 -93.06
N ASP A 471 32.58 -37.00 -92.93
CA ASP A 471 31.81 -37.62 -91.85
C ASP A 471 32.37 -37.26 -90.48
N ARG A 472 33.72 -37.41 -90.31
CA ARG A 472 34.38 -36.98 -89.06
C ARG A 472 34.19 -35.50 -88.72
N GLN A 473 34.16 -34.62 -89.70
CA GLN A 473 33.93 -33.19 -89.40
C GLN A 473 32.41 -32.90 -89.08
N THR A 474 31.52 -33.66 -89.72
CA THR A 474 30.09 -33.60 -89.40
C THR A 474 29.75 -34.08 -87.98
N GLU A 475 30.38 -35.21 -87.60
CA GLU A 475 30.28 -35.75 -86.25
C GLU A 475 30.76 -34.72 -85.22
N ARG A 476 31.93 -34.10 -85.51
CA ARG A 476 32.55 -33.06 -84.66
C ARG A 476 31.60 -31.82 -84.51
N ALA A 477 30.97 -31.40 -85.61
CA ALA A 477 29.97 -30.31 -85.53
C ALA A 477 28.78 -30.66 -84.67
N ASN A 478 28.28 -31.93 -84.80
CA ASN A 478 27.19 -32.43 -83.97
C ASN A 478 27.55 -32.47 -82.48
N GLU A 479 28.76 -32.92 -82.15
CA GLU A 479 29.27 -32.91 -80.76
C GLU A 479 29.30 -31.48 -80.18
N ILE A 480 29.74 -30.48 -80.91
CA ILE A 480 29.74 -29.08 -80.49
C ILE A 480 28.30 -28.60 -80.21
N VAL A 481 27.35 -28.90 -81.12
CA VAL A 481 25.92 -28.57 -80.92
C VAL A 481 25.33 -29.28 -79.70
N ALA A 482 25.60 -30.56 -79.52
CA ALA A 482 25.12 -31.33 -78.39
C ALA A 482 25.65 -30.74 -77.07
N ARG A 483 26.91 -30.32 -77.03
CA ARG A 483 27.56 -29.70 -75.88
C ARG A 483 26.95 -28.34 -75.53
N VAL A 484 26.63 -27.50 -76.50
CA VAL A 484 25.94 -26.22 -76.30
C VAL A 484 24.53 -26.43 -75.78
N ARG A 485 23.83 -27.44 -76.33
CA ARG A 485 22.47 -27.75 -75.92
C ARG A 485 22.41 -28.28 -74.48
N SER A 486 23.36 -29.11 -74.05
CA SER A 486 23.42 -29.58 -72.66
C SER A 486 23.69 -28.44 -71.70
N TYR A 487 24.58 -27.52 -72.06
CA TYR A 487 24.87 -26.33 -71.22
C TYR A 487 23.70 -25.35 -71.12
N ALA A 488 22.95 -25.16 -72.21
CA ALA A 488 21.77 -24.29 -72.21
C ALA A 488 20.55 -24.91 -71.47
N LYS A 489 20.50 -26.24 -71.29
CA LYS A 489 19.41 -26.97 -70.69
C LYS A 489 19.62 -27.28 -69.21
N ALA A 490 20.79 -27.05 -68.64
CA ALA A 490 21.09 -27.25 -67.22
C ALA A 490 20.35 -26.20 -66.34
N GLU A 491 19.19 -26.55 -65.84
CA GLU A 491 18.31 -25.68 -65.05
C GLU A 491 18.86 -25.39 -63.66
N GLN A 492 19.75 -26.19 -63.12
CA GLN A 492 20.52 -25.92 -61.88
C GLN A 492 21.84 -26.76 -61.90
N PRO A 493 23.01 -26.13 -61.58
CA PRO A 493 24.22 -26.91 -61.38
C PRO A 493 24.03 -27.83 -60.16
N THR A 494 24.06 -29.12 -60.38
CA THR A 494 23.96 -30.13 -59.33
C THR A 494 25.32 -30.23 -58.65
N ARG A 495 25.54 -29.38 -57.66
CA ARG A 495 26.77 -29.48 -56.88
C ARG A 495 26.77 -30.70 -55.99
N VAL A 496 27.63 -31.64 -56.31
CA VAL A 496 27.84 -32.87 -55.54
C VAL A 496 29.32 -32.97 -55.15
N LEU A 497 29.62 -33.86 -54.25
CA LEU A 497 31.02 -34.19 -53.95
C LEU A 497 31.63 -34.96 -55.14
N VAL A 498 32.61 -34.33 -55.78
CA VAL A 498 33.24 -34.83 -57.01
C VAL A 498 34.71 -35.14 -56.72
N SER A 499 35.17 -36.32 -57.07
CA SER A 499 36.58 -36.65 -57.08
C SER A 499 37.22 -36.03 -58.31
N LEU A 500 38.18 -35.10 -58.07
CA LEU A 500 38.88 -34.44 -59.17
C LEU A 500 39.71 -35.43 -59.96
N ARG A 501 40.24 -36.49 -59.35
CA ARG A 501 40.93 -37.57 -60.01
C ARG A 501 40.09 -38.21 -61.09
N GLU A 502 38.86 -38.61 -60.72
CA GLU A 502 37.94 -39.23 -61.65
C GLU A 502 37.56 -38.36 -62.83
N GLN A 503 37.38 -37.04 -62.61
CA GLN A 503 37.08 -36.11 -63.69
C GLN A 503 38.31 -35.89 -64.64
N VAL A 504 39.46 -35.81 -64.04
CA VAL A 504 40.76 -35.68 -64.81
C VAL A 504 40.99 -36.95 -65.64
N ASP A 505 40.78 -38.14 -65.09
CA ASP A 505 40.95 -39.39 -65.79
C ASP A 505 39.90 -39.54 -66.93
N ARG A 506 38.69 -39.10 -66.74
CA ARG A 506 37.63 -39.06 -67.82
C ARG A 506 38.05 -38.10 -68.93
N ALA A 507 38.44 -36.87 -68.56
CA ALA A 507 38.90 -35.92 -69.56
C ALA A 507 40.14 -36.39 -70.33
N ALA A 508 41.03 -37.10 -69.65
CA ALA A 508 42.24 -37.69 -70.29
C ALA A 508 41.89 -38.87 -71.25
N ALA A 509 40.87 -39.67 -70.84
CA ALA A 509 40.38 -40.77 -71.71
C ALA A 509 39.75 -40.20 -73.00
N ASP A 510 38.92 -39.13 -72.85
CA ASP A 510 38.31 -38.43 -74.01
C ASP A 510 39.32 -37.84 -74.97
N LEU A 511 40.40 -37.26 -74.46
CA LEU A 511 41.47 -36.76 -75.26
C LEU A 511 42.25 -37.87 -76.03
N LYS A 512 42.42 -39.02 -75.39
CA LYS A 512 43.10 -40.20 -76.04
C LYS A 512 42.24 -40.80 -77.18
N THR A 513 40.94 -40.87 -77.00
CA THR A 513 40.00 -41.37 -78.04
C THR A 513 39.89 -40.47 -79.23
N THR A 514 40.11 -39.16 -79.09
CA THR A 514 40.06 -38.18 -80.18
C THR A 514 41.27 -38.33 -81.20
N GLY A 515 42.26 -39.18 -80.89
CA GLY A 515 43.32 -39.57 -81.80
C GLY A 515 44.20 -38.43 -82.37
N ARG A 516 44.09 -37.24 -81.87
CA ARG A 516 44.70 -36.04 -82.42
C ARG A 516 46.10 -35.73 -81.84
N TYR A 517 46.43 -36.37 -80.74
CA TYR A 517 47.66 -36.11 -80.03
C TYR A 517 48.40 -37.44 -79.77
N SER A 518 49.49 -37.71 -80.52
CA SER A 518 50.27 -38.93 -80.38
C SER A 518 51.24 -38.91 -79.20
N THR A 519 51.33 -37.78 -78.53
CA THR A 519 52.28 -37.59 -77.45
C THR A 519 51.75 -38.20 -76.14
N ALA A 520 52.54 -38.89 -75.39
CA ALA A 520 52.21 -39.60 -74.19
C ALA A 520 51.76 -38.62 -73.09
N LEU A 521 50.39 -38.43 -72.97
CA LEU A 521 49.83 -37.69 -71.84
C LEU A 521 49.97 -38.58 -70.59
N ARG A 522 50.79 -38.13 -69.62
CA ARG A 522 50.94 -38.76 -68.32
C ARG A 522 50.23 -37.96 -67.26
N VAL A 523 49.16 -38.52 -66.72
CA VAL A 523 48.44 -37.93 -65.61
C VAL A 523 49.01 -38.42 -64.31
N ILE A 524 49.47 -37.48 -63.46
CA ILE A 524 49.97 -37.75 -62.12
C ILE A 524 49.14 -37.00 -61.15
N VAL A 525 48.30 -37.70 -60.36
CA VAL A 525 47.49 -37.12 -59.26
C VAL A 525 48.05 -37.71 -57.98
N THR A 526 48.63 -36.82 -57.14
CA THR A 526 49.33 -37.23 -55.91
C THR A 526 48.40 -37.44 -54.73
N ASP A 527 47.20 -36.79 -54.77
CA ASP A 527 46.18 -36.86 -53.73
C ASP A 527 44.83 -37.16 -54.37
N GLU A 528 43.85 -37.53 -53.59
CA GLU A 528 42.45 -37.73 -54.05
C GLU A 528 41.56 -36.56 -53.59
N PRO A 529 41.71 -35.34 -54.12
CA PRO A 529 40.96 -34.19 -53.73
C PRO A 529 39.50 -34.31 -54.16
N VAL A 530 38.60 -34.11 -53.18
CA VAL A 530 37.15 -34.09 -53.39
C VAL A 530 36.66 -32.66 -53.23
N VAL A 531 35.91 -32.16 -54.19
CA VAL A 531 35.37 -30.81 -54.20
C VAL A 531 33.85 -30.83 -54.41
N THR A 532 33.16 -29.88 -53.86
CA THR A 532 31.71 -29.70 -54.11
C THR A 532 31.54 -28.90 -55.40
N ALA A 533 31.30 -29.58 -56.49
CA ALA A 533 31.19 -28.97 -57.80
C ALA A 533 30.19 -29.73 -58.71
N ASP A 534 29.86 -29.19 -59.84
CA ASP A 534 29.16 -29.91 -60.90
C ASP A 534 30.15 -30.83 -61.64
N PRO A 535 29.93 -32.14 -61.71
CA PRO A 535 30.83 -33.08 -62.36
C PRO A 535 31.15 -32.72 -63.82
N LEU A 536 30.16 -32.24 -64.56
CA LEU A 536 30.33 -31.90 -65.97
C LEU A 536 31.15 -30.60 -66.15
N GLU A 537 30.95 -29.61 -65.27
CA GLU A 537 31.79 -28.41 -65.28
C GLU A 537 33.25 -28.73 -64.99
N MET A 538 33.52 -29.62 -64.02
CA MET A 538 34.86 -30.02 -63.66
C MET A 538 35.57 -30.83 -64.75
N GLU A 539 34.83 -31.70 -65.39
CA GLU A 539 35.34 -32.46 -66.55
C GLU A 539 35.69 -31.50 -67.71
N LEU A 540 34.83 -30.52 -68.02
CA LEU A 540 35.08 -29.50 -69.03
C LEU A 540 36.28 -28.62 -68.71
N VAL A 541 36.46 -28.24 -67.44
CA VAL A 541 37.64 -27.47 -67.01
C VAL A 541 38.91 -28.30 -67.21
N ALA A 542 38.92 -29.57 -66.76
CA ALA A 542 40.05 -30.49 -66.93
C ALA A 542 40.37 -30.67 -68.41
N LEU A 543 39.36 -30.90 -69.24
CA LEU A 543 39.55 -31.10 -70.69
C LEU A 543 40.13 -29.85 -71.35
N ASN A 544 39.60 -28.64 -71.05
CA ASN A 544 40.15 -27.40 -71.61
C ASN A 544 41.56 -27.11 -71.18
N LEU A 545 41.90 -27.35 -69.88
CA LEU A 545 43.30 -27.17 -69.41
C LEU A 545 44.27 -28.14 -70.10
N MET A 546 43.89 -29.42 -70.25
CA MET A 546 44.67 -30.43 -70.91
C MET A 546 44.87 -30.12 -72.40
N LYS A 547 43.78 -29.70 -73.07
CA LYS A 547 43.84 -29.26 -74.47
C LYS A 547 44.74 -28.07 -74.67
N ASN A 548 44.65 -27.04 -73.87
CA ASN A 548 45.54 -25.87 -73.90
C ASN A 548 47.01 -26.23 -73.67
N ALA A 549 47.22 -27.15 -72.72
CA ALA A 549 48.62 -27.64 -72.47
C ALA A 549 49.21 -28.42 -73.66
N LEU A 550 48.38 -29.26 -74.26
CA LEU A 550 48.77 -30.01 -75.47
C LEU A 550 49.00 -29.10 -76.67
N GLU A 551 48.13 -28.14 -76.92
CA GLU A 551 48.29 -27.13 -77.97
C GLU A 551 49.52 -26.23 -77.75
N ALA A 552 49.82 -25.88 -76.51
CA ALA A 552 51.06 -25.16 -76.15
C ALA A 552 52.34 -25.98 -76.35
N SER A 553 52.28 -27.29 -76.06
CA SER A 553 53.37 -28.23 -76.29
C SER A 553 53.63 -28.46 -77.74
N ASP A 554 52.58 -28.57 -78.58
CA ASP A 554 52.69 -28.74 -80.06
C ASP A 554 53.32 -27.51 -80.78
N ARG A 555 53.16 -26.32 -80.21
CA ARG A 555 53.67 -25.03 -80.72
C ARG A 555 55.08 -24.69 -80.31
N SER A 556 55.61 -25.41 -79.35
CA SER A 556 56.96 -25.21 -78.82
C SER A 556 57.74 -26.51 -78.82
N GLU A 557 58.58 -26.72 -79.84
CA GLU A 557 59.62 -27.76 -79.85
C GLU A 557 60.66 -27.56 -78.75
N GLU A 558 60.44 -26.86 -77.76
CA GLU A 558 61.28 -26.78 -76.58
C GLU A 558 60.58 -26.02 -75.46
N ARG A 559 59.95 -26.70 -74.53
CA ARG A 559 60.12 -26.37 -73.10
C ARG A 559 59.40 -27.36 -72.20
N ARG A 560 60.14 -27.97 -71.31
CA ARG A 560 59.69 -28.78 -70.19
C ARG A 560 58.59 -28.04 -69.37
N VAL A 561 57.33 -28.36 -69.62
CA VAL A 561 56.25 -27.93 -68.76
C VAL A 561 56.11 -28.97 -67.62
N GLY A 562 57.07 -28.89 -66.66
CA GLY A 562 57.05 -29.75 -65.46
C GLY A 562 57.06 -28.99 -64.14
N LYS A 563 57.16 -27.65 -64.17
CA LYS A 563 57.35 -26.87 -62.91
C LYS A 563 56.25 -25.84 -62.55
N GLU A 564 55.41 -25.44 -63.43
CA GLU A 564 54.45 -24.32 -63.12
C GLU A 564 53.07 -24.72 -62.63
N CYS A 565 52.72 -26.00 -62.74
CA CYS A 565 51.44 -26.45 -62.13
C CYS A 565 51.46 -26.72 -60.62
N ARG A 566 52.67 -26.72 -60.00
CA ARG A 566 52.81 -26.99 -58.55
C ARG A 566 52.58 -25.81 -57.64
N SER A 567 52.55 -24.57 -58.11
CA SER A 567 52.52 -23.40 -57.24
C SER A 567 51.23 -22.63 -57.22
N ARG A 568 50.13 -23.12 -57.85
CA ARG A 568 48.86 -22.42 -57.92
C ARG A 568 47.66 -23.11 -57.17
N TRP A 569 47.95 -24.21 -56.47
CA TRP A 569 46.93 -24.96 -55.75
C TRP A 569 47.38 -25.34 -54.32
N SER A 570 48.04 -24.42 -53.63
CA SER A 570 48.23 -24.47 -52.17
C SER A 570 47.40 -23.39 -51.50
#